data_860c24f48d1875d73f295923e2ed6b95
#
_entry.id   860c24f48d1875d73f295923e2ed6b95
#
_cell.length_a   1.000
_cell.length_b   1.000
_cell.length_c   1.000
_cell.angle_alpha   90.00
_cell.angle_beta   90.00
_cell.angle_gamma   90.00
#
_symmetry.space_group_name_H-M   'P 1'
#
loop_
_entity.id
_entity.type
_entity.pdbx_description
1 polymer ?
#
loop_
_entity_poly.entity_id
_entity_poly.type
_entity_poly.pdbx_seq_one_letter_code
_entity_poly.pdbx_strand_id
1 'polypeptide(L)' 'MTRPAGAQLEYDDEDEPVVHWAVCHGCAWVGPDRPAPGDARADAADHDESAHGRQVG' A
#
# COMPACT_ATOMS: atom_id res chain seq x y z
N MET A 1 -19.48 10.47 4.28
CA MET A 1 -18.93 9.43 3.70
C MET A 1 -17.61 9.05 4.26
N THR A 2 -17.49 7.84 4.56
CA THR A 2 -16.33 7.33 5.21
C THR A 2 -15.37 6.78 4.25
N ARG A 3 -14.11 6.98 4.47
CA ARG A 3 -13.15 6.44 3.61
C ARG A 3 -12.40 5.39 4.30
N PRO A 4 -12.00 4.39 3.64
CA PRO A 4 -11.21 3.36 4.25
C PRO A 4 -9.89 3.94 4.67
N ALA A 5 -9.37 3.43 5.74
CA ALA A 5 -8.10 3.89 6.20
C ALA A 5 -6.97 3.11 5.58
N GLY A 6 -7.23 2.32 4.63
CA GLY A 6 -6.21 1.46 4.11
C GLY A 6 -5.19 2.16 3.24
N ALA A 7 -4.13 1.47 2.93
CA ALA A 7 -3.10 2.00 2.06
C ALA A 7 -3.57 1.97 0.62
N GLN A 8 -2.99 2.84 -0.18
CA GLN A 8 -3.31 2.92 -1.58
C GLN A 8 -2.15 2.41 -2.40
N LEU A 9 -2.39 2.08 -3.64
CA LEU A 9 -1.34 1.62 -4.52
C LEU A 9 -0.98 2.72 -5.50
N GLU A 10 0.31 2.89 -5.70
CA GLU A 10 0.82 3.84 -6.66
C GLU A 10 1.70 3.10 -7.63
N TYR A 11 2.03 3.72 -8.74
CA TYR A 11 2.92 3.08 -9.70
C TYR A 11 3.63 4.15 -10.51
N ASP A 12 4.75 3.74 -11.10
CA ASP A 12 5.54 4.63 -11.92
C ASP A 12 5.82 3.89 -13.20
N ASP A 13 5.31 4.39 -14.31
CA ASP A 13 5.49 3.74 -15.60
C ASP A 13 6.34 4.58 -16.54
N GLU A 14 6.99 5.60 -16.04
CA GLU A 14 7.85 6.38 -16.89
C GLU A 14 9.07 5.61 -17.32
N ASP A 15 9.59 4.81 -16.42
CA ASP A 15 10.74 3.99 -16.73
C ASP A 15 10.33 2.56 -16.73
N GLU A 16 11.06 1.73 -17.40
CA GLU A 16 10.80 0.32 -17.39
C GLU A 16 11.87 -0.37 -16.60
N PRO A 17 11.51 -1.39 -15.86
CA PRO A 17 10.14 -1.92 -15.72
C PRO A 17 9.28 -1.03 -14.85
N VAL A 18 7.99 -1.18 -15.01
CA VAL A 18 7.04 -0.45 -14.18
C VAL A 18 7.15 -0.97 -12.76
N VAL A 19 7.15 -0.06 -11.80
CA VAL A 19 7.22 -0.46 -10.42
C VAL A 19 5.95 0.00 -9.70
N HIS A 20 5.60 -0.71 -8.66
CA HIS A 20 4.41 -0.42 -7.88
C HIS A 20 4.79 -0.38 -6.41
N TRP A 21 4.08 0.39 -5.63
CA TRP A 21 4.33 0.43 -4.20
C TRP A 21 3.07 0.84 -3.48
N ALA A 22 3.03 0.58 -2.19
CA ALA A 22 1.89 0.93 -1.38
C ALA A 22 2.21 2.18 -0.59
N VAL A 23 1.20 3.01 -0.40
CA VAL A 23 1.37 4.26 0.32
C VAL A 23 0.24 4.40 1.32
N CYS A 24 0.54 4.76 2.53
CA CYS A 24 -0.48 5.01 3.53
C CYS A 24 -0.38 6.46 3.95
N HIS A 25 -1.30 7.26 3.48
CA HIS A 25 -1.24 8.68 3.76
C HIS A 25 -1.47 8.99 5.22
N GLY A 26 -2.25 8.19 5.88
CA GLY A 26 -2.51 8.41 7.29
C GLY A 26 -1.30 8.20 8.17
N CYS A 27 -0.38 7.36 7.73
CA CYS A 27 0.82 7.07 8.49
C CYS A 27 2.06 7.63 7.84
N ALA A 28 1.93 8.25 6.70
CA ALA A 28 3.10 8.71 5.94
C ALA A 28 4.04 7.54 5.65
N TRP A 29 3.48 6.38 5.40
CA TRP A 29 4.26 5.18 5.15
C TRP A 29 4.30 4.88 3.66
N VAL A 30 5.45 4.50 3.17
CA VAL A 30 5.61 4.14 1.78
C VAL A 30 6.31 2.80 1.74
N GLY A 31 5.68 1.84 1.07
CA GLY A 31 6.24 0.51 0.97
C GLY A 31 7.35 0.43 -0.06
N PRO A 32 7.98 -0.72 -0.18
CA PRO A 32 9.07 -0.87 -1.14
C PRO A 32 8.53 -0.98 -2.56
N ASP A 33 9.39 -0.67 -3.50
CA ASP A 33 9.03 -0.81 -4.90
C ASP A 33 8.92 -2.27 -5.24
N ARG A 34 7.87 -2.61 -5.97
CA ARG A 34 7.66 -4.00 -6.37
C ARG A 34 7.46 -4.06 -7.86
N PRO A 35 7.91 -5.12 -8.50
CA PRO A 35 7.74 -5.26 -9.95
C PRO A 35 6.33 -5.62 -10.34
N ALA A 36 5.51 -6.06 -9.42
CA ALA A 36 4.16 -6.46 -9.73
C ALA A 36 3.19 -5.80 -8.78
N PRO A 37 2.01 -5.40 -9.27
CA PRO A 37 1.04 -4.75 -8.39
C PRO A 37 0.51 -5.67 -7.30
N GLY A 38 0.47 -6.97 -7.56
CA GLY A 38 0.02 -7.91 -6.54
C GLY A 38 0.91 -7.91 -5.32
N ASP A 39 2.22 -7.75 -5.53
CA ASP A 39 3.15 -7.70 -4.42
C ASP A 39 2.97 -6.42 -3.61
N ALA A 40 2.75 -5.31 -4.31
CA ALA A 40 2.51 -4.05 -3.60
C ALA A 40 1.21 -4.11 -2.83
N ARG A 41 0.21 -4.79 -3.38
CA ARG A 41 -1.06 -4.94 -2.68
C ARG A 41 -0.87 -5.76 -1.42
N ALA A 42 -0.03 -6.77 -1.46
CA ALA A 42 0.25 -7.57 -0.28
C ALA A 42 0.94 -6.72 0.78
N ASP A 43 1.83 -5.82 0.36
CA ASP A 43 2.47 -4.92 1.30
C ASP A 43 1.45 -4.00 1.94
N ALA A 44 0.50 -3.52 1.17
CA ALA A 44 -0.54 -2.65 1.69
C ALA A 44 -1.39 -3.37 2.72
N ALA A 45 -1.75 -4.60 2.42
CA ALA A 45 -2.56 -5.38 3.34
C ALA A 45 -1.80 -5.65 4.63
N ASP A 46 -0.52 -5.95 4.50
CA ASP A 46 0.30 -6.22 5.65
C ASP A 46 0.44 -4.98 6.52
N HIS A 47 0.61 -3.83 5.89
CA HIS A 47 0.71 -2.58 6.63
C HIS A 47 -0.59 -2.27 7.35
N ASP A 48 -1.72 -2.46 6.69
CA ASP A 48 -2.99 -2.20 7.30
C ASP A 48 -3.18 -3.05 8.54
N GLU A 49 -2.80 -4.30 8.45
CA GLU A 49 -2.97 -5.18 9.57
C GLU A 49 -2.03 -4.83 10.70
N SER A 50 -0.80 -4.43 10.39
CA SER A 50 0.17 -4.12 11.40
C SER A 50 -0.06 -2.77 12.01
N ALA A 51 -0.28 -1.77 11.19
CA ALA A 51 -0.33 -0.41 11.68
C ALA A 51 -1.69 -0.04 12.20
N HIS A 52 -2.74 -0.48 11.53
CA HIS A 52 -4.07 -0.10 11.95
C HIS A 52 -4.76 -1.19 12.72
N GLY A 53 -4.15 -2.33 12.83
CA GLY A 53 -4.62 -3.40 13.60
C GLY A 53 -5.86 -3.97 13.07
N ARG A 54 -6.25 -5.16 13.49
CA ARG A 54 -7.44 -5.64 13.09
C ARG A 54 -8.41 -5.18 14.04
N GLN A 55 -9.52 -4.88 13.60
CA GLN A 55 -10.53 -4.43 14.42
C GLN A 55 -11.09 -5.57 15.11
N VAL A 56 -10.77 -5.72 16.29
CA VAL A 56 -11.26 -6.81 16.98
C VAL A 56 -12.44 -6.43 17.62
N GLY A 57 -13.33 -6.47 17.21
CA GLY A 57 -14.59 -6.18 17.80
C GLY A 57 -14.83 -5.60 18.69
#